data_cd2cb2404e3fbcfc8b18f320ea9af6e6
#
_entry.id   cd2cb2404e3fbcfc8b18f320ea9af6e6
#
_cell.length_a   1.000
_cell.length_b   1.000
_cell.length_c   1.000
_cell.angle_alpha   90.00
_cell.angle_beta   90.00
_cell.angle_gamma   90.00
#
_symmetry.space_group_name_H-M   'P 1'
#
loop_
_entity.id
_entity.type
_entity.pdbx_description
1 polymer ?
#
loop_
_entity_poly.entity_id
_entity_poly.type
_entity_poly.pdbx_seq_one_letter_code
_entity_poly.pdbx_strand_id
1 'polypeptide(L)'
;RQQIAREGGPETAIRPFHPSHDVQGPYTGRGNDNEWGQRLSDLLTRIMDKDFTAIRAEYDRAVRTEHWGAQGGWSWEFPETQWMRLRSSFPTANFEIHHRIGRNDPGTPNRAAVRWSLTGKHSGYGTFGAPSGAEVHVMGITHAEWGQWGLRREYTLIDEVAIWKQIHLHAG
;
A
#
# COMPACT_ATOMS: atom_id res chain seq x y z
N ARG A 1 -3.14 16.81 -11.67
CA ARG A 1 -3.09 17.90 -12.69
C ARG A 1 -2.68 19.24 -12.06
N GLN A 2 -3.36 19.70 -11.01
CA GLN A 2 -3.01 20.98 -10.34
C GLN A 2 -1.56 21.04 -9.85
N GLN A 3 -1.02 19.94 -9.30
CA GLN A 3 0.36 19.87 -8.85
C GLN A 3 1.33 20.01 -10.03
N ILE A 4 1.10 19.32 -11.12
CA ILE A 4 1.92 19.42 -12.34
C ILE A 4 1.90 20.86 -12.89
N ALA A 5 0.72 21.49 -12.90
CA ALA A 5 0.59 22.89 -13.33
C ALA A 5 1.38 23.87 -12.41
N ARG A 6 1.38 23.63 -11.10
CA ARG A 6 2.19 24.43 -10.14
C ARG A 6 3.70 24.27 -10.34
N GLU A 7 4.13 23.15 -10.86
CA GLU A 7 5.53 22.86 -11.18
C GLU A 7 5.95 23.34 -12.57
N GLY A 8 5.09 24.09 -13.28
CA GLY A 8 5.39 24.67 -14.59
C GLY A 8 4.92 23.82 -15.78
N GLY A 9 4.17 22.75 -15.52
CA GLY A 9 3.63 21.86 -16.55
C GLY A 9 4.35 20.50 -16.63
N PRO A 10 3.94 19.63 -17.58
CA PRO A 10 4.47 18.26 -17.66
C PRO A 10 5.99 18.15 -17.88
N GLU A 11 6.58 19.09 -18.62
CA GLU A 11 8.00 19.07 -18.97
C GLU A 11 8.90 19.40 -17.79
N THR A 12 8.42 20.23 -16.85
CA THR A 12 9.16 20.73 -15.69
C THR A 12 8.74 20.05 -14.38
N ALA A 13 7.67 19.27 -14.41
CA ALA A 13 7.16 18.60 -13.23
C ALA A 13 8.21 17.64 -12.63
N ILE A 14 8.42 17.74 -11.32
CA ILE A 14 9.28 16.81 -10.57
C ILE A 14 8.68 15.40 -10.70
N ARG A 15 9.44 14.50 -11.30
CA ARG A 15 9.01 13.11 -11.46
C ARG A 15 9.01 12.38 -10.12
N PRO A 16 8.02 11.54 -9.84
CA PRO A 16 8.05 10.64 -8.69
C PRO A 16 9.24 9.67 -8.78
N PHE A 17 9.71 9.23 -7.61
CA PHE A 17 10.75 8.20 -7.54
C PHE A 17 10.34 6.95 -8.33
N HIS A 18 11.29 6.42 -9.11
CA HIS A 18 11.12 5.16 -9.82
C HIS A 18 12.35 4.27 -9.61
N PRO A 19 12.20 3.04 -9.09
CA PRO A 19 13.31 2.21 -8.65
C PRO A 19 14.28 1.80 -9.77
N SER A 20 13.87 1.82 -11.04
CA SER A 20 14.73 1.51 -12.19
C SER A 20 15.48 2.72 -12.75
N HIS A 21 15.12 3.94 -12.33
CA HIS A 21 15.69 5.18 -12.87
C HIS A 21 16.39 6.02 -11.81
N ASP A 22 16.01 5.88 -10.55
CA ASP A 22 16.48 6.73 -9.47
C ASP A 22 17.45 5.99 -8.56
N VAL A 23 18.42 6.73 -8.02
CA VAL A 23 19.41 6.19 -7.09
C VAL A 23 18.72 5.87 -5.76
N GLN A 24 18.89 4.66 -5.27
CA GLN A 24 18.42 4.29 -3.95
C GLN A 24 19.23 5.00 -2.86
N GLY A 25 18.55 5.42 -1.80
CA GLY A 25 19.18 5.99 -0.62
C GLY A 25 20.09 4.98 0.10
N PRO A 26 20.90 5.44 1.04
CA PRO A 26 21.89 4.60 1.74
C PRO A 26 21.26 3.58 2.70
N TYR A 27 19.98 3.72 3.04
CA TYR A 27 19.30 2.84 3.98
C TYR A 27 18.90 1.53 3.31
N THR A 28 19.62 0.46 3.65
CA THR A 28 19.38 -0.89 3.15
C THR A 28 18.83 -1.86 4.20
N GLY A 29 18.50 -1.37 5.39
CA GLY A 29 17.94 -2.18 6.47
C GLY A 29 16.60 -2.81 6.10
N ARG A 30 16.40 -4.07 6.51
CA ARG A 30 15.18 -4.85 6.22
C ARG A 30 14.24 -4.99 7.42
N GLY A 31 14.60 -4.41 8.57
CA GLY A 31 13.82 -4.46 9.80
C GLY A 31 14.32 -5.54 10.78
N ASN A 32 13.41 -6.29 11.37
CA ASN A 32 13.73 -7.38 12.29
C ASN A 32 13.02 -8.68 11.90
N ASP A 33 13.38 -9.78 12.58
CA ASP A 33 12.81 -11.12 12.35
C ASP A 33 11.66 -11.46 13.33
N ASN A 34 11.00 -10.44 13.87
CA ASN A 34 9.87 -10.64 14.76
C ASN A 34 8.68 -11.29 14.03
N GLU A 35 8.03 -12.24 14.66
CA GLU A 35 6.91 -13.02 14.12
C GLU A 35 5.73 -12.15 13.64
N TRP A 36 5.46 -11.03 14.30
CA TRP A 36 4.35 -10.14 13.92
C TRP A 36 4.66 -9.38 12.62
N GLY A 37 5.93 -9.01 12.42
CA GLY A 37 6.38 -8.47 11.13
C GLY A 37 6.23 -9.47 10.00
N GLN A 38 6.57 -10.74 10.25
CA GLN A 38 6.37 -11.82 9.30
C GLN A 38 4.88 -12.03 9.00
N ARG A 39 4.05 -12.12 10.04
CA ARG A 39 2.60 -12.31 9.89
C ARG A 39 1.93 -11.21 9.05
N LEU A 40 2.31 -9.94 9.27
CA LEU A 40 1.80 -8.84 8.45
C LEU A 40 2.29 -8.95 6.99
N SER A 41 3.54 -9.34 6.80
CA SER A 41 4.11 -9.54 5.45
C SER A 41 3.37 -10.64 4.69
N ASP A 42 3.11 -11.76 5.33
CA ASP A 42 2.39 -12.89 4.73
C ASP A 42 0.95 -12.52 4.39
N LEU A 43 0.27 -11.79 5.29
CA LEU A 43 -1.07 -11.28 5.06
C LEU A 43 -1.14 -10.35 3.85
N LEU A 44 -0.23 -9.37 3.76
CA LEU A 44 -0.17 -8.43 2.64
C LEU A 44 0.16 -9.16 1.33
N THR A 45 1.04 -10.15 1.36
CA THR A 45 1.37 -10.97 0.18
C THR A 45 0.14 -11.71 -0.33
N ARG A 46 -0.63 -12.36 0.56
CA ARG A 46 -1.89 -13.02 0.18
C ARG A 46 -2.88 -12.05 -0.45
N ILE A 47 -3.09 -10.88 0.17
CA ILE A 47 -3.97 -9.85 -0.36
C ILE A 47 -3.52 -9.39 -1.76
N MET A 48 -2.21 -9.18 -1.95
CA MET A 48 -1.65 -8.76 -3.23
C MET A 48 -1.68 -9.88 -4.29
N ASP A 49 -1.68 -11.15 -3.88
CA ASP A 49 -1.94 -12.30 -4.73
C ASP A 49 -3.44 -12.54 -5.00
N LYS A 50 -4.29 -11.59 -4.59
CA LYS A 50 -5.75 -11.60 -4.78
C LYS A 50 -6.49 -12.63 -3.91
N ASP A 51 -5.86 -13.17 -2.88
CA ASP A 51 -6.53 -13.96 -1.86
C ASP A 51 -7.13 -13.04 -0.80
N PHE A 52 -8.26 -12.40 -1.13
CA PHE A 52 -8.98 -11.51 -0.22
C PHE A 52 -9.67 -12.25 0.94
N THR A 53 -9.76 -13.58 0.87
CA THR A 53 -10.28 -14.38 2.00
C THR A 53 -9.37 -14.27 3.23
N ALA A 54 -8.09 -13.90 3.03
CA ALA A 54 -7.15 -13.60 4.09
C ALA A 54 -7.65 -12.52 5.06
N ILE A 55 -8.40 -11.54 4.56
CA ILE A 55 -8.94 -10.46 5.40
C ILE A 55 -9.91 -11.05 6.43
N ARG A 56 -10.86 -11.86 6.01
CA ARG A 56 -11.83 -12.47 6.92
C ARG A 56 -11.21 -13.51 7.86
N ALA A 57 -10.09 -14.12 7.46
CA ALA A 57 -9.37 -15.10 8.29
C ALA A 57 -8.49 -14.45 9.35
N GLU A 58 -7.87 -13.30 9.05
CA GLU A 58 -6.83 -12.68 9.90
C GLU A 58 -7.31 -11.46 10.67
N TYR A 59 -8.35 -10.77 10.18
CA TYR A 59 -8.85 -9.55 10.83
C TYR A 59 -9.94 -9.87 11.86
N ASP A 60 -9.92 -9.14 12.96
CA ASP A 60 -11.05 -9.08 13.89
C ASP A 60 -12.29 -8.54 13.16
N ARG A 61 -13.47 -9.13 13.42
CA ARG A 61 -14.72 -8.66 12.85
C ARG A 61 -15.00 -7.18 13.15
N ALA A 62 -14.55 -6.68 14.28
CA ALA A 62 -14.68 -5.30 14.69
C ALA A 62 -13.42 -4.47 14.40
N VAL A 63 -12.64 -4.84 13.38
CA VAL A 63 -11.45 -4.11 12.97
C VAL A 63 -11.78 -2.65 12.62
N ARG A 64 -10.91 -1.76 13.03
CA ARG A 64 -10.87 -0.37 12.56
C ARG A 64 -9.71 -0.22 11.60
N THR A 65 -10.00 0.24 10.39
CA THR A 65 -8.96 0.49 9.38
C THR A 65 -9.03 1.92 8.87
N GLU A 66 -7.87 2.47 8.58
CA GLU A 66 -7.70 3.78 7.96
C GLU A 66 -6.76 3.65 6.77
N HIS A 67 -7.24 4.07 5.63
CA HIS A 67 -6.58 3.92 4.35
C HIS A 67 -6.35 5.27 3.68
N TRP A 68 -5.70 5.22 2.52
CA TRP A 68 -5.45 6.38 1.66
C TRP A 68 -6.74 7.15 1.34
N GLY A 69 -6.58 8.41 0.95
CA GLY A 69 -7.71 9.30 0.68
C GLY A 69 -8.44 9.75 1.95
N ALA A 70 -7.77 9.65 3.12
CA ALA A 70 -8.36 9.95 4.43
C ALA A 70 -9.65 9.16 4.72
N GLN A 71 -9.75 7.95 4.19
CA GLN A 71 -10.91 7.09 4.36
C GLN A 71 -10.67 6.10 5.50
N GLY A 72 -11.70 5.89 6.30
CA GLY A 72 -11.67 4.93 7.39
C GLY A 72 -12.98 4.21 7.55
N GLY A 73 -12.91 2.98 8.06
CA GLY A 73 -14.10 2.15 8.24
C GLY A 73 -13.94 1.11 9.33
N TRP A 74 -15.03 0.48 9.64
CA TRP A 74 -15.14 -0.63 10.57
C TRP A 74 -15.52 -1.90 9.83
N SER A 75 -15.21 -3.07 10.43
CA SER A 75 -15.54 -4.38 9.87
C SER A 75 -14.68 -4.76 8.65
N TRP A 76 -14.86 -5.97 8.16
CA TRP A 76 -14.07 -6.56 7.07
C TRP A 76 -14.33 -5.92 5.71
N GLU A 77 -15.54 -5.45 5.49
CA GLU A 77 -16.00 -4.97 4.19
C GLU A 77 -15.21 -3.74 3.71
N PHE A 78 -14.79 -2.90 4.65
CA PHE A 78 -14.03 -1.71 4.30
C PHE A 78 -12.63 -2.05 3.79
N PRO A 79 -11.74 -2.73 4.55
CA PRO A 79 -10.41 -3.09 4.03
C PRO A 79 -10.48 -4.02 2.81
N GLU A 80 -11.43 -4.97 2.77
CA GLU A 80 -11.66 -5.83 1.62
C GLU A 80 -11.90 -4.99 0.35
N THR A 81 -12.80 -4.03 0.42
CA THR A 81 -13.11 -3.13 -0.70
C THR A 81 -11.90 -2.28 -1.09
N GLN A 82 -11.19 -1.70 -0.14
CA GLN A 82 -10.05 -0.83 -0.42
C GLN A 82 -8.89 -1.59 -1.10
N TRP A 83 -8.52 -2.74 -0.56
CA TRP A 83 -7.48 -3.58 -1.13
C TRP A 83 -7.85 -4.13 -2.51
N MET A 84 -9.10 -4.56 -2.70
CA MET A 84 -9.60 -5.00 -4.01
C MET A 84 -9.51 -3.87 -5.04
N ARG A 85 -9.92 -2.66 -4.69
CA ARG A 85 -9.88 -1.50 -5.60
C ARG A 85 -8.45 -1.11 -5.96
N LEU A 86 -7.52 -1.14 -5.00
CA LEU A 86 -6.10 -0.89 -5.29
C LEU A 86 -5.57 -1.96 -6.25
N ARG A 87 -5.78 -3.22 -5.92
CA ARG A 87 -5.27 -4.33 -6.72
C ARG A 87 -5.91 -4.40 -8.11
N SER A 88 -7.18 -4.02 -8.23
CA SER A 88 -7.88 -3.92 -9.52
C SER A 88 -7.32 -2.83 -10.43
N SER A 89 -6.85 -1.72 -9.86
CA SER A 89 -6.17 -0.67 -10.64
C SER A 89 -4.88 -1.17 -11.29
N PHE A 90 -4.17 -2.09 -10.62
CA PHE A 90 -2.86 -2.63 -11.03
C PHE A 90 -2.86 -4.16 -11.02
N PRO A 91 -3.65 -4.82 -11.91
CA PRO A 91 -3.93 -6.25 -11.81
C PRO A 91 -2.73 -7.17 -12.03
N THR A 92 -1.70 -6.70 -12.72
CA THR A 92 -0.48 -7.46 -13.04
C THR A 92 0.78 -6.92 -12.35
N ALA A 93 0.61 -5.89 -11.50
CA ALA A 93 1.76 -5.27 -10.85
C ALA A 93 2.47 -6.22 -9.88
N ASN A 94 3.80 -6.11 -9.85
CA ASN A 94 4.67 -6.82 -8.93
C ASN A 94 4.63 -6.18 -7.54
N PHE A 95 4.46 -7.01 -6.52
CA PHE A 95 4.46 -6.60 -5.11
C PHE A 95 5.79 -6.97 -4.46
N GLU A 96 6.40 -6.02 -3.76
CA GLU A 96 7.65 -6.24 -3.04
C GLU A 96 7.60 -5.66 -1.63
N ILE A 97 8.11 -6.42 -0.66
CA ILE A 97 8.31 -5.98 0.72
C ILE A 97 9.75 -5.55 0.90
N HIS A 98 9.94 -4.28 1.31
CA HIS A 98 11.28 -3.69 1.47
C HIS A 98 11.75 -3.67 2.91
N HIS A 99 10.82 -3.52 3.86
CA HIS A 99 11.14 -3.44 5.28
C HIS A 99 9.96 -3.95 6.09
N ARG A 100 10.27 -4.76 7.11
CA ARG A 100 9.27 -5.22 8.08
C ARG A 100 9.82 -5.09 9.49
N ILE A 101 8.98 -4.70 10.41
CA ILE A 101 9.31 -4.65 11.83
C ILE A 101 8.10 -5.11 12.62
N GLY A 102 8.31 -5.94 13.63
CA GLY A 102 7.28 -6.37 14.57
C GLY A 102 7.73 -6.13 16.01
N ARG A 103 6.75 -6.01 16.90
CA ARG A 103 6.96 -5.87 18.35
C ARG A 103 5.86 -6.57 19.15
N ASN A 104 6.26 -7.15 20.25
CA ASN A 104 5.41 -7.83 21.22
C ASN A 104 5.80 -7.46 22.66
N ASP A 105 5.76 -6.17 22.97
CA ASP A 105 6.11 -5.68 24.30
C ASP A 105 5.03 -6.03 25.34
N PRO A 106 5.40 -6.45 26.57
CA PRO A 106 4.44 -6.75 27.62
C PRO A 106 3.47 -5.58 27.89
N GLY A 107 2.19 -5.88 28.04
CA GLY A 107 1.16 -4.90 28.37
C GLY A 107 0.72 -4.00 27.20
N THR A 108 1.23 -4.21 25.99
CA THR A 108 0.79 -3.51 24.79
C THR A 108 0.31 -4.48 23.72
N PRO A 109 -0.56 -4.07 22.78
CA PRO A 109 -0.92 -4.91 21.65
C PRO A 109 0.31 -5.30 20.83
N ASN A 110 0.32 -6.53 20.34
CA ASN A 110 1.28 -6.94 19.32
C ASN A 110 1.08 -6.10 18.07
N ARG A 111 2.17 -5.62 17.48
CA ARG A 111 2.09 -4.70 16.35
C ARG A 111 3.22 -4.92 15.35
N ALA A 112 2.94 -4.53 14.13
CA ALA A 112 3.92 -4.57 13.06
C ALA A 112 3.75 -3.41 12.09
N ALA A 113 4.82 -3.12 11.37
CA ALA A 113 4.79 -2.20 10.24
C ALA A 113 5.58 -2.80 9.07
N VAL A 114 5.06 -2.63 7.87
CA VAL A 114 5.68 -3.11 6.62
C VAL A 114 5.70 -1.97 5.61
N ARG A 115 6.88 -1.71 5.06
CA ARG A 115 7.04 -0.85 3.88
C ARG A 115 7.11 -1.72 2.64
N TRP A 116 6.31 -1.39 1.67
CA TRP A 116 6.13 -2.17 0.45
C TRP A 116 6.02 -1.29 -0.79
N SER A 117 6.15 -1.91 -1.95
CA SER A 117 5.83 -1.28 -3.23
C SER A 117 5.00 -2.18 -4.12
N LEU A 118 4.30 -1.56 -5.05
CA LEU A 118 3.55 -2.22 -6.11
C LEU A 118 3.93 -1.52 -7.43
N THR A 119 4.54 -2.25 -8.36
CA THR A 119 5.06 -1.69 -9.62
C THR A 119 4.47 -2.39 -10.82
N GLY A 120 3.86 -1.64 -11.72
CA GLY A 120 3.27 -2.18 -12.95
C GLY A 120 2.29 -1.22 -13.62
N LYS A 121 1.58 -1.72 -14.61
CA LYS A 121 0.65 -0.91 -15.41
C LYS A 121 -0.65 -0.61 -14.70
N HIS A 122 -1.09 0.64 -14.80
CA HIS A 122 -2.46 1.04 -14.50
C HIS A 122 -3.38 0.58 -15.65
N SER A 123 -3.76 -0.70 -15.61
CA SER A 123 -4.49 -1.38 -16.67
C SER A 123 -5.89 -1.84 -16.29
N GLY A 124 -6.33 -1.55 -15.06
CA GLY A 124 -7.66 -1.92 -14.57
C GLY A 124 -8.41 -0.77 -13.93
N TYR A 125 -9.71 -0.94 -13.79
CA TYR A 125 -10.57 -0.02 -13.05
C TYR A 125 -10.46 -0.26 -11.56
N GLY A 126 -10.43 0.81 -10.77
CA GLY A 126 -10.33 0.72 -9.32
C GLY A 126 -10.20 2.07 -8.64
N THR A 127 -9.25 2.21 -7.73
CA THR A 127 -9.02 3.44 -6.96
C THR A 127 -8.69 4.65 -7.84
N PHE A 128 -8.00 4.43 -8.96
CA PHE A 128 -7.47 5.51 -9.82
C PHE A 128 -8.28 5.70 -11.12
N GLY A 129 -9.52 5.21 -11.17
CA GLY A 129 -10.43 5.43 -12.28
C GLY A 129 -10.18 4.52 -13.48
N ALA A 130 -10.37 5.07 -14.67
CA ALA A 130 -10.20 4.34 -15.93
C ALA A 130 -8.73 4.04 -16.22
N PRO A 131 -8.43 2.85 -16.78
CA PRO A 131 -7.05 2.46 -17.10
C PRO A 131 -6.38 3.49 -18.02
N SER A 132 -5.18 3.92 -17.65
CA SER A 132 -4.37 4.86 -18.44
C SER A 132 -3.26 4.19 -19.25
N GLY A 133 -2.89 2.95 -18.91
CA GLY A 133 -1.74 2.26 -19.46
C GLY A 133 -0.38 2.71 -18.92
N ALA A 134 -0.37 3.69 -17.99
CA ALA A 134 0.86 4.20 -17.37
C ALA A 134 1.58 3.10 -16.58
N GLU A 135 2.90 3.05 -16.68
CA GLU A 135 3.72 2.35 -15.71
C GLU A 135 3.75 3.17 -14.43
N VAL A 136 3.36 2.55 -13.32
CA VAL A 136 3.22 3.21 -12.02
C VAL A 136 4.00 2.47 -10.96
N HIS A 137 4.73 3.21 -10.15
CA HIS A 137 5.34 2.74 -8.92
C HIS A 137 4.57 3.30 -7.73
N VAL A 138 3.95 2.41 -6.96
CA VAL A 138 3.22 2.73 -5.73
C VAL A 138 4.14 2.44 -4.55
N MET A 139 4.36 3.41 -3.68
CA MET A 139 4.99 3.19 -2.38
C MET A 139 3.93 3.19 -1.29
N GLY A 140 3.99 2.19 -0.41
CA GLY A 140 3.04 2.04 0.67
C GLY A 140 3.69 1.65 2.00
N ILE A 141 3.00 2.03 3.07
CA ILE A 141 3.32 1.61 4.44
C ILE A 141 2.02 1.13 5.07
N THR A 142 2.06 -0.06 5.66
CA THR A 142 0.98 -0.62 6.44
C THR A 142 1.46 -0.83 7.86
N HIS A 143 0.72 -0.31 8.83
CA HIS A 143 0.88 -0.58 10.27
C HIS A 143 -0.33 -1.35 10.75
N ALA A 144 -0.12 -2.37 11.58
CA ALA A 144 -1.17 -3.22 12.13
C ALA A 144 -0.98 -3.46 13.63
N GLU A 145 -2.09 -3.56 14.34
CA GLU A 145 -2.15 -3.96 15.75
C GLU A 145 -3.12 -5.14 15.90
N TRP A 146 -2.70 -6.16 16.66
CA TRP A 146 -3.52 -7.34 16.92
C TRP A 146 -4.17 -7.29 18.29
N GLY A 147 -5.44 -7.65 18.30
CA GLY A 147 -6.19 -7.94 19.51
C GLY A 147 -6.35 -9.45 19.74
N GLN A 148 -7.24 -9.80 20.64
CA GLN A 148 -7.51 -11.21 20.98
C GLN A 148 -8.09 -12.03 19.81
N TRP A 149 -8.82 -11.38 18.91
CA TRP A 149 -9.58 -12.04 17.85
C TRP A 149 -9.00 -11.84 16.44
N GLY A 150 -7.80 -11.30 16.35
CA GLY A 150 -7.13 -11.03 15.08
C GLY A 150 -6.63 -9.60 14.95
N LEU A 151 -6.34 -9.15 13.73
CA LEU A 151 -5.92 -7.80 13.42
C LEU A 151 -7.04 -6.82 13.77
N ARG A 152 -6.78 -5.94 14.73
CA ARG A 152 -7.78 -5.06 15.33
C ARG A 152 -7.73 -3.64 14.81
N ARG A 153 -6.55 -3.17 14.38
CA ARG A 153 -6.34 -1.86 13.77
C ARG A 153 -5.37 -1.96 12.62
N GLU A 154 -5.67 -1.28 11.52
CA GLU A 154 -4.78 -1.13 10.39
C GLU A 154 -4.74 0.33 9.95
N TYR A 155 -3.53 0.80 9.65
CA TYR A 155 -3.27 2.09 9.03
C TYR A 155 -2.44 1.84 7.79
N THR A 156 -3.00 2.15 6.62
CA THR A 156 -2.29 1.98 5.35
C THR A 156 -2.26 3.30 4.58
N LEU A 157 -1.05 3.73 4.27
CA LEU A 157 -0.80 4.94 3.50
C LEU A 157 -0.09 4.59 2.20
N ILE A 158 -0.50 5.26 1.13
CA ILE A 158 0.20 5.27 -0.16
C ILE A 158 0.40 6.71 -0.62
N ASP A 159 1.40 6.96 -1.45
CA ASP A 159 1.61 8.28 -2.06
C ASP A 159 0.67 8.48 -3.26
N GLU A 160 -0.59 8.87 -2.99
CA GLU A 160 -1.60 9.11 -4.03
C GLU A 160 -1.19 10.21 -5.00
N VAL A 161 -0.51 11.24 -4.52
CA VAL A 161 -0.05 12.36 -5.36
C VAL A 161 0.95 11.87 -6.40
N ALA A 162 1.92 11.06 -5.98
CA ALA A 162 2.90 10.46 -6.87
C ALA A 162 2.24 9.53 -7.90
N ILE A 163 1.24 8.73 -7.49
CA ILE A 163 0.51 7.83 -8.38
C ILE A 163 -0.23 8.64 -9.45
N TRP A 164 -0.99 9.65 -9.04
CA TRP A 164 -1.71 10.52 -9.99
C TRP A 164 -0.77 11.29 -10.91
N LYS A 165 0.40 11.73 -10.42
CA LYS A 165 1.42 12.35 -11.27
C LYS A 165 1.90 11.42 -12.37
N GLN A 166 2.25 10.18 -12.04
CA GLN A 166 2.69 9.18 -13.01
C GLN A 166 1.63 8.92 -14.08
N ILE A 167 0.37 8.78 -13.67
CA ILE A 167 -0.77 8.59 -14.59
C ILE A 167 -0.92 9.80 -15.52
N HIS A 168 -0.89 11.02 -14.98
CA HIS A 168 -1.09 12.23 -15.78
C HIS A 168 0.09 12.58 -16.69
N LEU A 169 1.33 12.32 -16.25
CA LEU A 169 2.52 12.53 -17.07
C LEU A 169 2.59 11.54 -18.26
N HIS A 170 2.00 10.35 -18.10
CA HIS A 170 1.91 9.38 -19.19
C HIS A 170 0.83 9.78 -20.22
N ALA A 171 -0.27 10.37 -19.77
CA ALA A 171 -1.39 10.75 -20.64
C ALA A 171 -1.17 12.07 -21.43
N GLY A 172 -0.07 12.79 -21.18
CA GLY A 172 0.28 14.06 -21.84
C GLY A 172 -0.38 15.26 -21.16
#